data_31a4698e607daaac43fc649c6a43fa5b
#
_entry.id   31a4698e607daaac43fc649c6a43fa5b
#
_cell.length_a   1.000
_cell.length_b   1.000
_cell.length_c   1.000
_cell.angle_alpha   90.00
_cell.angle_beta   90.00
_cell.angle_gamma   90.00
#
_symmetry.space_group_name_H-M   'P 1'
#
loop_
_entity.id
_entity.type
_entity.pdbx_description
1 polymer ?
#
loop_
_entity_poly.entity_id
_entity_poly.type
_entity_poly.pdbx_seq_one_letter_code
_entity_poly.pdbx_strand_id
1 'polypeptide(L)'
;MKKWTKLLSLALSLATAAGIPVISNAGVAEAADTAASVTTIAAYGPDHLIKRDGSLWVWGDSRPVPTRIPGLTEVMASFGLAGGGGLAVKQDLSVWQWQTNAKTSAMETVQVPEMTGLTDLAMVQGTYLANNAEGALYQAELQDNGGGPVSFSLVAGIDGVTAARGYSEDNEQGSWTRFLILKQDGTVWTSTDQLRSFQPVQKLCGILQLESNFALAGDGTVWTWPIESIYNPVAGSDVMNPVPVTGLKDIRILHDNGRSTLAIDHNAGLWFRGMTITGSSDGTAFHEQALPLHFSGIWNVTDAYIMERSIIALTSDGKVYTASIGEETINADAVFTLLASNITSIESGGRHVIMQKSDGTLWGWGVNKNAQLGYANYDFSFDQPVPMQKPVSLTLNGETVNLTNGVITRGGQDFVPLRSLFDKLGAIVAYKENHTTIPTSNGGTASKVDKIVTITRAAASKPSLSISINTVSGETTVNDTAVALATPPFIVNGTLYLPLRFISEQLGATVSWLPQQEEIAISMK
;
A
#
# COMPACT_ATOMS: atom_id res chain seq x y z
N MET A 1 3.99 -33.02 -13.56
CA MET A 1 2.69 -32.39 -13.26
C MET A 1 2.24 -32.55 -11.80
N LYS A 2 2.50 -33.64 -11.07
CA LYS A 2 2.06 -33.79 -9.66
C LYS A 2 2.88 -33.02 -8.58
N LYS A 3 4.09 -32.56 -8.90
CA LYS A 3 4.93 -31.77 -7.97
C LYS A 3 4.57 -30.27 -7.95
N TRP A 4 4.01 -29.73 -9.02
CA TRP A 4 3.66 -28.32 -9.13
C TRP A 4 2.38 -27.93 -8.34
N THR A 5 1.42 -28.86 -8.26
CA THR A 5 0.19 -28.61 -7.48
C THR A 5 0.42 -28.55 -5.96
N LYS A 6 1.51 -29.16 -5.46
CA LYS A 6 1.83 -29.08 -4.01
C LYS A 6 2.57 -27.80 -3.64
N LEU A 7 3.36 -27.23 -4.56
CA LEU A 7 4.03 -25.94 -4.33
C LEU A 7 3.04 -24.77 -4.33
N LEU A 8 2.04 -24.80 -5.21
CA LEU A 8 0.99 -23.77 -5.24
C LEU A 8 0.11 -23.80 -3.96
N SER A 9 -0.16 -24.98 -3.40
CA SER A 9 -0.95 -25.09 -2.16
C SER A 9 -0.17 -24.66 -0.91
N LEU A 10 1.17 -24.76 -0.93
CA LEU A 10 2.00 -24.32 0.20
C LEU A 10 2.20 -22.80 0.18
N ALA A 11 2.36 -22.20 -0.99
CA ALA A 11 2.44 -20.74 -1.13
C ALA A 11 1.13 -20.05 -0.68
N LEU A 12 -0.02 -20.68 -0.89
CA LEU A 12 -1.32 -20.12 -0.49
C LEU A 12 -1.57 -20.18 1.03
N SER A 13 -1.00 -21.17 1.74
CA SER A 13 -1.19 -21.31 3.19
C SER A 13 -0.23 -20.43 4.02
N LEU A 14 0.90 -19.99 3.46
CA LEU A 14 1.85 -19.09 4.12
C LEU A 14 1.51 -17.60 3.93
N ALA A 15 0.69 -17.29 2.93
CA ALA A 15 0.24 -15.91 2.64
C ALA A 15 -0.69 -15.31 3.70
N THR A 16 -1.24 -16.10 4.61
CA THR A 16 -2.14 -15.63 5.69
C THR A 16 -1.42 -14.87 6.81
N ALA A 17 -0.10 -15.02 6.93
CA ALA A 17 0.70 -14.27 7.91
C ALA A 17 1.15 -12.89 7.40
N ALA A 18 1.04 -12.63 6.09
CA ALA A 18 1.48 -11.38 5.45
C ALA A 18 0.35 -10.58 4.81
N GLY A 19 -0.94 -10.81 5.18
CA GLY A 19 -2.07 -10.05 4.64
C GLY A 19 -2.41 -10.32 3.18
N ILE A 20 -2.09 -11.52 2.63
CA ILE A 20 -2.52 -11.89 1.27
C ILE A 20 -3.88 -12.59 1.36
N PRO A 21 -4.94 -12.10 0.68
CA PRO A 21 -6.26 -12.70 0.77
C PRO A 21 -6.26 -14.13 0.20
N VAL A 22 -6.75 -15.07 1.00
CA VAL A 22 -6.98 -16.46 0.58
C VAL A 22 -8.13 -16.49 -0.42
N ILE A 23 -7.88 -16.83 -1.67
CA ILE A 23 -8.95 -17.11 -2.64
C ILE A 23 -9.55 -18.47 -2.28
N SER A 24 -10.68 -18.48 -1.58
CA SER A 24 -11.48 -19.68 -1.36
C SER A 24 -12.20 -20.07 -2.66
N ASN A 25 -11.89 -21.23 -3.21
CA ASN A 25 -12.71 -21.87 -4.24
C ASN A 25 -14.03 -22.31 -3.62
N ALA A 26 -15.08 -21.51 -3.76
CA ALA A 26 -16.45 -21.94 -3.50
C ALA A 26 -17.06 -22.52 -4.79
N GLY A 27 -17.68 -23.66 -4.64
CA GLY A 27 -18.24 -24.46 -5.73
C GLY A 27 -19.32 -23.75 -6.56
N VAL A 28 -19.45 -24.24 -7.76
CA VAL A 28 -20.42 -23.85 -8.78
C VAL A 28 -21.84 -23.97 -8.23
N ALA A 29 -22.53 -22.85 -8.13
CA ALA A 29 -23.99 -22.78 -8.08
C ALA A 29 -24.48 -21.91 -9.24
N GLU A 30 -25.44 -22.46 -9.98
CA GLU A 30 -25.97 -21.98 -11.25
C GLU A 30 -26.87 -20.75 -11.10
N ALA A 31 -26.62 -19.78 -11.95
CA ALA A 31 -27.47 -18.70 -12.50
C ALA A 31 -28.61 -18.06 -11.67
N ALA A 32 -28.37 -16.80 -11.29
CA ALA A 32 -29.38 -15.75 -11.42
C ALA A 32 -28.67 -14.49 -11.98
N ASP A 33 -29.20 -14.01 -13.10
CA ASP A 33 -28.69 -12.98 -13.97
C ASP A 33 -28.81 -11.59 -13.31
N THR A 34 -27.83 -11.20 -12.52
CA THR A 34 -27.46 -9.82 -12.25
C THR A 34 -25.97 -9.76 -12.51
N ALA A 35 -25.55 -9.02 -13.55
CA ALA A 35 -24.16 -8.85 -13.91
C ALA A 35 -23.39 -8.28 -12.71
N ALA A 36 -22.89 -9.16 -11.83
CA ALA A 36 -21.92 -8.81 -10.81
C ALA A 36 -20.70 -8.25 -11.54
N SER A 37 -20.32 -7.02 -11.24
CA SER A 37 -19.10 -6.42 -11.80
C SER A 37 -17.93 -7.32 -11.40
N VAL A 38 -17.34 -8.01 -12.38
CA VAL A 38 -16.17 -8.85 -12.13
C VAL A 38 -15.05 -7.90 -11.73
N THR A 39 -14.65 -7.95 -10.46
CA THR A 39 -13.50 -7.15 -10.02
C THR A 39 -12.27 -7.46 -10.86
N THR A 40 -11.61 -6.44 -11.37
CA THR A 40 -10.34 -6.56 -12.10
C THR A 40 -9.15 -6.72 -11.16
N ILE A 41 -9.33 -6.47 -9.86
CA ILE A 41 -8.31 -6.57 -8.82
C ILE A 41 -8.17 -8.03 -8.38
N ALA A 42 -6.94 -8.56 -8.43
CA ALA A 42 -6.58 -9.89 -7.94
C ALA A 42 -6.08 -9.86 -6.49
N ALA A 43 -5.28 -8.85 -6.14
CA ALA A 43 -4.76 -8.61 -4.80
C ALA A 43 -4.51 -7.12 -4.60
N TYR A 44 -4.46 -6.68 -3.34
CA TYR A 44 -4.09 -5.31 -3.00
C TYR A 44 -3.42 -5.26 -1.62
N GLY A 45 -2.69 -4.20 -1.38
CA GLY A 45 -2.10 -3.82 -0.10
C GLY A 45 -2.42 -2.36 0.21
N PRO A 46 -1.77 -1.77 1.21
CA PRO A 46 -2.05 -0.39 1.61
C PRO A 46 -1.56 0.66 0.61
N ASP A 47 -0.68 0.32 -0.32
CA ASP A 47 0.00 1.22 -1.26
C ASP A 47 0.10 0.68 -2.69
N HIS A 48 -0.44 -0.51 -2.95
CA HIS A 48 -0.39 -1.17 -4.25
C HIS A 48 -1.60 -2.06 -4.52
N LEU A 49 -1.82 -2.38 -5.78
CA LEU A 49 -2.74 -3.45 -6.20
C LEU A 49 -2.18 -4.20 -7.41
N ILE A 50 -2.59 -5.45 -7.55
CA ILE A 50 -2.32 -6.30 -8.70
C ILE A 50 -3.65 -6.59 -9.39
N LYS A 51 -3.73 -6.31 -10.69
CA LYS A 51 -4.90 -6.66 -11.48
C LYS A 51 -4.83 -8.14 -11.94
N ARG A 52 -5.96 -8.69 -12.35
CA ARG A 52 -6.04 -10.07 -12.87
C ARG A 52 -5.23 -10.30 -14.15
N ASP A 53 -4.88 -9.23 -14.88
CA ASP A 53 -3.97 -9.27 -16.02
C ASP A 53 -2.48 -9.33 -15.60
N GLY A 54 -2.19 -9.38 -14.31
CA GLY A 54 -0.85 -9.40 -13.74
C GLY A 54 -0.15 -8.05 -13.74
N SER A 55 -0.83 -6.94 -14.05
CA SER A 55 -0.24 -5.60 -13.94
C SER A 55 -0.20 -5.12 -12.48
N LEU A 56 0.92 -4.50 -12.10
CA LEU A 56 1.12 -3.88 -10.79
C LEU A 56 0.85 -2.37 -10.85
N TRP A 57 0.10 -1.89 -9.89
CA TRP A 57 -0.28 -0.49 -9.72
C TRP A 57 0.06 -0.01 -8.31
N VAL A 58 0.55 1.21 -8.19
CA VAL A 58 0.98 1.80 -6.91
C VAL A 58 0.48 3.23 -6.79
N TRP A 59 0.32 3.69 -5.55
CA TRP A 59 -0.05 5.06 -5.22
C TRP A 59 0.67 5.54 -3.95
N GLY A 60 0.45 6.78 -3.56
CA GLY A 60 1.13 7.43 -2.47
C GLY A 60 2.34 8.25 -2.92
N ASP A 61 2.85 9.09 -2.03
CA ASP A 61 3.95 10.01 -2.24
C ASP A 61 3.72 10.93 -3.45
N SER A 62 4.48 10.80 -4.51
CA SER A 62 4.30 11.62 -5.73
C SER A 62 3.14 11.18 -6.63
N ARG A 63 2.47 10.06 -6.33
CA ARG A 63 1.40 9.47 -7.14
C ARG A 63 0.05 9.60 -6.43
N PRO A 64 -0.75 10.58 -6.82
CA PRO A 64 -2.03 10.84 -6.13
C PRO A 64 -3.10 9.76 -6.38
N VAL A 65 -2.88 8.86 -7.34
CA VAL A 65 -3.82 7.82 -7.76
C VAL A 65 -3.08 6.56 -8.20
N PRO A 66 -3.76 5.39 -8.26
CA PRO A 66 -3.17 4.16 -8.79
C PRO A 66 -2.52 4.39 -10.15
N THR A 67 -1.23 4.11 -10.22
CA THR A 67 -0.38 4.32 -11.38
C THR A 67 0.32 3.02 -11.74
N ARG A 68 0.21 2.58 -12.99
CA ARG A 68 0.79 1.32 -13.46
C ARG A 68 2.32 1.37 -13.46
N ILE A 69 2.97 0.31 -12.99
CA ILE A 69 4.42 0.14 -13.11
C ILE A 69 4.74 -0.37 -14.52
N PRO A 70 5.53 0.39 -15.31
CA PRO A 70 5.92 -0.04 -16.65
C PRO A 70 6.78 -1.30 -16.63
N GLY A 71 6.59 -2.18 -17.62
CA GLY A 71 7.43 -3.37 -17.80
C GLY A 71 7.18 -4.53 -16.82
N LEU A 72 6.34 -4.33 -15.79
CA LEU A 72 5.92 -5.41 -14.91
C LEU A 72 4.58 -6.00 -15.37
N THR A 73 4.64 -7.24 -15.80
CA THR A 73 3.49 -8.07 -16.17
C THR A 73 3.59 -9.42 -15.46
N GLU A 74 2.48 -10.14 -15.37
CA GLU A 74 2.43 -11.45 -14.71
C GLU A 74 2.85 -11.40 -13.23
N VAL A 75 2.65 -10.24 -12.58
CA VAL A 75 2.94 -10.09 -11.15
C VAL A 75 1.92 -10.85 -10.34
N MET A 76 2.41 -11.60 -9.34
CA MET A 76 1.59 -12.36 -8.40
C MET A 76 1.69 -11.88 -6.95
N ALA A 77 2.77 -11.18 -6.59
CA ALA A 77 2.96 -10.60 -5.27
C ALA A 77 3.80 -9.32 -5.36
N SER A 78 3.63 -8.40 -4.40
CA SER A 78 4.43 -7.19 -4.28
C SER A 78 4.70 -6.87 -2.81
N PHE A 79 5.90 -6.34 -2.53
CA PHE A 79 6.39 -5.98 -1.21
C PHE A 79 6.98 -4.56 -1.27
N GLY A 80 6.55 -3.69 -0.36
CA GLY A 80 7.06 -2.32 -0.28
C GLY A 80 8.50 -2.26 0.23
N LEU A 81 9.28 -1.33 -0.32
CA LEU A 81 10.61 -0.95 0.21
C LEU A 81 10.53 0.46 0.82
N ALA A 82 11.33 0.70 1.85
CA ALA A 82 11.47 2.04 2.42
C ALA A 82 12.03 3.01 1.36
N GLY A 83 11.50 4.23 1.33
CA GLY A 83 11.94 5.25 0.36
C GLY A 83 11.16 5.27 -0.96
N GLY A 84 10.08 4.49 -1.07
CA GLY A 84 9.13 4.63 -2.19
C GLY A 84 9.49 3.79 -3.42
N GLY A 85 9.63 2.52 -3.24
CA GLY A 85 9.81 1.49 -4.26
C GLY A 85 9.30 0.15 -3.76
N GLY A 86 9.57 -0.94 -4.46
CA GLY A 86 9.17 -2.26 -4.01
C GLY A 86 9.78 -3.40 -4.80
N LEU A 87 9.53 -4.60 -4.32
CA LEU A 87 9.84 -5.85 -4.99
C LEU A 87 8.55 -6.47 -5.53
N ALA A 88 8.58 -6.95 -6.74
CA ALA A 88 7.49 -7.68 -7.39
C ALA A 88 7.94 -9.11 -7.71
N VAL A 89 7.09 -10.08 -7.42
CA VAL A 89 7.30 -11.48 -7.80
C VAL A 89 6.41 -11.80 -8.98
N LYS A 90 6.97 -12.32 -10.06
CA LYS A 90 6.23 -12.74 -11.25
C LYS A 90 5.84 -14.22 -11.19
N GLN A 91 4.96 -14.66 -12.09
CA GLN A 91 4.50 -16.05 -12.18
C GLN A 91 5.63 -17.04 -12.45
N ASP A 92 6.72 -16.60 -13.09
CA ASP A 92 7.94 -17.39 -13.31
C ASP A 92 8.86 -17.43 -12.08
N LEU A 93 8.40 -16.87 -10.94
CA LEU A 93 9.10 -16.70 -9.67
C LEU A 93 10.27 -15.70 -9.72
N SER A 94 10.54 -15.05 -10.84
CA SER A 94 11.54 -13.99 -10.89
C SER A 94 11.14 -12.82 -10.00
N VAL A 95 12.13 -12.22 -9.32
CA VAL A 95 11.96 -11.06 -8.46
C VAL A 95 12.46 -9.83 -9.18
N TRP A 96 11.68 -8.77 -9.15
CA TRP A 96 11.96 -7.51 -9.80
C TRP A 96 11.81 -6.36 -8.81
N GLN A 97 12.81 -5.51 -8.74
CA GLN A 97 12.70 -4.24 -8.03
C GLN A 97 12.11 -3.18 -8.96
N TRP A 98 11.20 -2.36 -8.43
CA TRP A 98 10.75 -1.14 -9.06
C TRP A 98 11.03 0.06 -8.17
N GLN A 99 11.34 1.19 -8.77
CA GLN A 99 11.64 2.44 -8.06
C GLN A 99 11.32 3.64 -8.92
N THR A 100 11.20 4.82 -8.28
CA THR A 100 11.07 6.09 -8.98
C THR A 100 12.44 6.72 -9.12
N ASN A 101 12.85 7.03 -10.34
CA ASN A 101 14.06 7.80 -10.59
C ASN A 101 13.86 9.24 -10.09
N ALA A 102 14.65 9.66 -9.11
CA ALA A 102 14.53 10.97 -8.44
C ALA A 102 14.73 12.16 -9.41
N LYS A 103 15.47 11.99 -10.51
CA LYS A 103 15.76 13.05 -11.49
C LYS A 103 14.69 13.17 -12.56
N THR A 104 14.16 12.04 -13.03
CA THR A 104 13.24 12.00 -14.18
C THR A 104 11.79 11.79 -13.76
N SER A 105 11.55 11.41 -12.50
CA SER A 105 10.25 10.92 -11.98
C SER A 105 9.70 9.71 -12.74
N ALA A 106 10.48 9.09 -13.61
CA ALA A 106 10.12 7.86 -14.30
C ALA A 106 10.21 6.67 -13.36
N MET A 107 9.34 5.70 -13.56
CA MET A 107 9.44 4.39 -12.90
C MET A 107 10.41 3.50 -13.67
N GLU A 108 11.34 2.92 -12.97
CA GLU A 108 12.34 2.01 -13.49
C GLU A 108 12.19 0.64 -12.83
N THR A 109 12.45 -0.41 -13.57
CA THR A 109 12.41 -1.79 -13.09
C THR A 109 13.71 -2.49 -13.40
N VAL A 110 14.20 -3.26 -12.44
CA VAL A 110 15.42 -4.08 -12.58
C VAL A 110 15.19 -5.45 -11.95
N GLN A 111 15.66 -6.50 -12.60
CA GLN A 111 15.58 -7.84 -12.03
C GLN A 111 16.56 -7.97 -10.85
N VAL A 112 16.16 -8.73 -9.83
CA VAL A 112 16.98 -9.15 -8.68
C VAL A 112 17.40 -10.60 -8.92
N PRO A 113 18.52 -10.84 -9.63
CA PRO A 113 18.84 -12.17 -10.15
C PRO A 113 19.30 -13.15 -9.06
N GLU A 114 19.75 -12.65 -7.93
CA GLU A 114 20.21 -13.45 -6.79
C GLU A 114 19.10 -14.14 -6.02
N MET A 115 17.85 -13.78 -6.26
CA MET A 115 16.69 -14.29 -5.50
C MET A 115 15.54 -14.67 -6.43
N THR A 116 14.87 -15.77 -6.11
CA THR A 116 13.64 -16.22 -6.78
C THR A 116 12.58 -16.59 -5.75
N GLY A 117 11.30 -16.42 -6.09
CA GLY A 117 10.19 -16.89 -5.28
C GLY A 117 10.10 -16.25 -3.89
N LEU A 118 10.32 -14.93 -3.80
CA LEU A 118 10.17 -14.15 -2.56
C LEU A 118 8.78 -14.37 -1.95
N THR A 119 8.73 -14.71 -0.67
CA THR A 119 7.49 -14.98 0.07
C THR A 119 7.27 -14.06 1.27
N ASP A 120 8.33 -13.50 1.85
CA ASP A 120 8.24 -12.57 2.98
C ASP A 120 9.39 -11.56 2.91
N LEU A 121 9.09 -10.33 3.33
CA LEU A 121 10.07 -9.24 3.40
C LEU A 121 9.82 -8.44 4.68
N ALA A 122 10.85 -8.29 5.49
CA ALA A 122 10.83 -7.44 6.67
C ALA A 122 12.00 -6.46 6.66
N MET A 123 11.84 -5.33 7.33
CA MET A 123 12.92 -4.39 7.60
C MET A 123 13.17 -4.34 9.11
N VAL A 124 14.39 -4.65 9.52
CA VAL A 124 14.82 -4.68 10.92
C VAL A 124 16.04 -3.77 11.08
N GLN A 125 15.86 -2.63 11.74
CA GLN A 125 16.95 -1.66 12.03
C GLN A 125 17.82 -1.32 10.80
N GLY A 126 17.17 -1.04 9.66
CA GLY A 126 17.86 -0.68 8.41
C GLY A 126 18.33 -1.86 7.56
N THR A 127 18.17 -3.10 8.02
CA THR A 127 18.47 -4.31 7.26
C THR A 127 17.17 -4.91 6.72
N TYR A 128 17.10 -5.13 5.40
CA TYR A 128 16.05 -5.96 4.81
C TYR A 128 16.36 -7.43 5.01
N LEU A 129 15.37 -8.17 5.44
CA LEU A 129 15.37 -9.63 5.53
C LEU A 129 14.31 -10.15 4.57
N ALA A 130 14.72 -10.95 3.62
CA ALA A 130 13.85 -11.54 2.60
C ALA A 130 13.99 -13.06 2.62
N ASN A 131 12.88 -13.79 2.61
CA ASN A 131 12.95 -15.24 2.43
C ASN A 131 12.12 -15.69 1.23
N ASN A 132 12.53 -16.80 0.66
CA ASN A 132 11.89 -17.36 -0.51
C ASN A 132 11.13 -18.67 -0.21
N ALA A 133 10.37 -19.14 -1.18
CA ALA A 133 9.58 -20.37 -1.08
C ALA A 133 10.42 -21.64 -0.81
N GLU A 134 11.72 -21.61 -1.07
CA GLU A 134 12.66 -22.69 -0.80
C GLU A 134 13.20 -22.65 0.63
N GLY A 135 12.89 -21.58 1.38
CA GLY A 135 13.33 -21.36 2.75
C GLY A 135 14.74 -20.79 2.88
N ALA A 136 15.29 -20.21 1.81
CA ALA A 136 16.53 -19.45 1.88
C ALA A 136 16.27 -18.05 2.43
N LEU A 137 17.16 -17.57 3.29
CA LEU A 137 17.14 -16.21 3.86
C LEU A 137 18.16 -15.34 3.15
N TYR A 138 17.75 -14.15 2.79
CA TYR A 138 18.60 -13.12 2.19
C TYR A 138 18.59 -11.86 3.05
N GLN A 139 19.66 -11.10 3.02
CA GLN A 139 19.76 -9.80 3.67
C GLN A 139 20.26 -8.72 2.71
N ALA A 140 19.84 -7.49 2.94
CA ALA A 140 20.36 -6.31 2.28
C ALA A 140 20.28 -5.11 3.21
N GLU A 141 21.32 -4.26 3.19
CA GLU A 141 21.33 -3.02 3.96
C GLU A 141 20.54 -1.92 3.22
N LEU A 142 19.82 -1.10 3.98
CA LEU A 142 19.21 0.11 3.46
C LEU A 142 20.33 1.09 3.07
N GLN A 143 20.33 1.51 1.80
CA GLN A 143 21.33 2.48 1.34
C GLN A 143 20.95 3.90 1.79
N ASP A 144 21.92 4.64 2.34
CA ASP A 144 21.73 5.98 2.94
C ASP A 144 21.08 7.03 2.02
N ASN A 145 21.09 6.83 0.71
CA ASN A 145 20.56 7.78 -0.27
C ASN A 145 19.20 7.37 -0.86
N GLY A 146 18.58 6.29 -0.37
CA GLY A 146 17.21 5.86 -0.74
C GLY A 146 16.98 5.64 -2.25
N GLY A 147 18.02 5.58 -3.07
CA GLY A 147 17.88 5.48 -4.52
C GLY A 147 18.94 4.59 -5.13
N GLY A 148 18.55 3.41 -5.57
CA GLY A 148 19.38 2.46 -6.28
C GLY A 148 18.84 1.04 -6.12
N PRO A 149 19.31 0.10 -6.95
CA PRO A 149 18.97 -1.31 -6.78
C PRO A 149 19.46 -1.82 -5.42
N VAL A 150 18.56 -2.48 -4.69
CA VAL A 150 18.90 -3.19 -3.45
C VAL A 150 19.63 -4.47 -3.84
N SER A 151 20.81 -4.71 -3.31
CA SER A 151 21.59 -5.94 -3.53
C SER A 151 21.39 -6.88 -2.36
N PHE A 152 20.79 -8.03 -2.62
CA PHE A 152 20.57 -9.06 -1.62
C PHE A 152 21.71 -10.06 -1.59
N SER A 153 22.11 -10.47 -0.41
CA SER A 153 23.09 -11.53 -0.19
C SER A 153 22.47 -12.68 0.60
N LEU A 154 22.80 -13.91 0.20
CA LEU A 154 22.35 -15.10 0.91
C LEU A 154 22.95 -15.17 2.31
N VAL A 155 22.13 -15.41 3.32
CA VAL A 155 22.55 -15.64 4.69
C VAL A 155 22.91 -17.12 4.85
N ALA A 156 24.16 -17.39 5.22
CA ALA A 156 24.64 -18.75 5.42
C ALA A 156 24.30 -19.31 6.81
N GLY A 157 24.21 -20.63 6.95
CA GLY A 157 24.06 -21.30 8.25
C GLY A 157 22.63 -21.40 8.76
N ILE A 158 21.63 -20.99 7.98
CA ILE A 158 20.22 -21.15 8.29
C ILE A 158 19.47 -21.54 7.01
N ASP A 159 18.45 -22.37 7.13
CA ASP A 159 17.60 -22.84 6.03
C ASP A 159 16.16 -23.07 6.53
N GLY A 160 15.25 -23.36 5.60
CA GLY A 160 13.85 -23.62 5.92
C GLY A 160 13.14 -22.42 6.54
N VAL A 161 13.56 -21.20 6.21
CA VAL A 161 13.01 -19.96 6.77
C VAL A 161 11.65 -19.65 6.15
N THR A 162 10.68 -19.29 6.99
CA THR A 162 9.34 -18.86 6.57
C THR A 162 9.05 -17.41 6.92
N ALA A 163 9.69 -16.89 7.98
CA ALA A 163 9.62 -15.49 8.34
C ALA A 163 10.88 -15.06 9.09
N ALA A 164 11.27 -13.81 8.93
CA ALA A 164 12.34 -13.19 9.70
C ALA A 164 11.84 -11.86 10.27
N ARG A 165 12.07 -11.65 11.57
CA ARG A 165 11.68 -10.45 12.31
C ARG A 165 12.85 -10.01 13.20
N GLY A 166 12.66 -8.95 13.95
CA GLY A 166 13.67 -8.53 14.92
C GLY A 166 13.38 -7.18 15.53
N TYR A 167 14.24 -6.79 16.46
CA TYR A 167 14.14 -5.55 17.21
C TYR A 167 15.53 -5.10 17.67
N SER A 168 15.62 -3.84 18.12
CA SER A 168 16.81 -3.32 18.80
C SER A 168 16.76 -3.67 20.28
N GLU A 169 17.91 -4.03 20.81
CA GLU A 169 18.18 -4.14 22.24
C GLU A 169 19.31 -3.16 22.59
N ASP A 170 19.24 -2.57 23.77
CA ASP A 170 20.26 -1.67 24.25
C ASP A 170 20.42 -1.74 25.77
N ASN A 171 21.66 -1.58 26.24
CA ASN A 171 21.99 -1.42 27.65
C ASN A 171 23.22 -0.52 27.81
N GLU A 172 23.78 -0.44 29.01
CA GLU A 172 24.99 0.38 29.30
C GLU A 172 26.22 -0.02 28.45
N GLN A 173 26.26 -1.21 27.87
CA GLN A 173 27.37 -1.72 27.05
C GLN A 173 27.21 -1.38 25.56
N GLY A 174 26.01 -0.95 25.12
CA GLY A 174 25.73 -0.57 23.74
C GLY A 174 24.38 -1.04 23.23
N SER A 175 24.20 -0.89 21.93
CA SER A 175 22.99 -1.31 21.22
C SER A 175 23.33 -2.40 20.20
N TRP A 176 22.44 -3.36 20.03
CA TRP A 176 22.54 -4.40 19.00
C TRP A 176 21.17 -4.77 18.44
N THR A 177 21.17 -5.37 17.27
CA THR A 177 19.94 -5.90 16.65
C THR A 177 19.83 -7.38 16.99
N ARG A 178 18.66 -7.76 17.47
CA ARG A 178 18.28 -9.17 17.60
C ARG A 178 17.43 -9.56 16.40
N PHE A 179 17.86 -10.56 15.68
CA PHE A 179 17.13 -11.19 14.62
C PHE A 179 16.44 -12.46 15.13
N LEU A 180 15.22 -12.68 14.66
CA LEU A 180 14.38 -13.83 14.97
C LEU A 180 13.97 -14.50 13.67
N ILE A 181 14.19 -15.79 13.58
CA ILE A 181 13.96 -16.57 12.37
C ILE A 181 12.97 -17.69 12.68
N LEU A 182 11.81 -17.65 12.03
CA LEU A 182 10.83 -18.75 12.06
C LEU A 182 11.13 -19.71 10.93
N LYS A 183 11.19 -21.00 11.26
CA LYS A 183 11.41 -22.07 10.29
C LYS A 183 10.12 -22.82 9.95
N GLN A 184 10.13 -23.53 8.84
CA GLN A 184 9.01 -24.34 8.33
C GLN A 184 8.56 -25.44 9.33
N ASP A 185 9.48 -25.91 10.19
CA ASP A 185 9.17 -26.89 11.24
C ASP A 185 8.54 -26.26 12.50
N GLY A 186 8.28 -24.95 12.47
CA GLY A 186 7.70 -24.20 13.57
C GLY A 186 8.69 -23.88 14.69
N THR A 187 9.99 -24.09 14.51
CA THR A 187 11.03 -23.67 15.47
C THR A 187 11.44 -22.22 15.23
N VAL A 188 11.82 -21.53 16.31
CA VAL A 188 12.32 -20.15 16.24
C VAL A 188 13.80 -20.16 16.61
N TRP A 189 14.58 -19.45 15.84
CA TRP A 189 16.01 -19.25 16.01
C TRP A 189 16.33 -17.76 16.19
N THR A 190 17.41 -17.44 16.90
CA THR A 190 17.84 -16.05 17.14
C THR A 190 19.31 -15.84 16.78
N SER A 191 19.63 -14.60 16.35
CA SER A 191 20.99 -14.13 16.09
C SER A 191 21.16 -12.70 16.63
N THR A 192 22.34 -12.38 17.17
CA THR A 192 22.73 -11.01 17.61
C THR A 192 24.06 -10.57 17.04
N ASP A 193 24.68 -11.37 16.18
CA ASP A 193 25.98 -11.15 15.57
C ASP A 193 25.88 -10.85 14.05
N GLN A 194 24.86 -10.13 13.65
CA GLN A 194 24.59 -9.78 12.26
C GLN A 194 24.39 -11.02 11.36
N LEU A 195 23.60 -11.98 11.85
CA LEU A 195 23.21 -13.20 11.13
C LEU A 195 24.40 -14.16 10.79
N ARG A 196 25.50 -14.08 11.56
CA ARG A 196 26.65 -14.96 11.35
C ARG A 196 26.51 -16.29 12.08
N SER A 197 25.78 -16.32 13.19
CA SER A 197 25.46 -17.54 13.93
C SER A 197 24.02 -17.51 14.43
N PHE A 198 23.47 -18.70 14.67
CA PHE A 198 22.08 -18.89 15.06
C PHE A 198 21.96 -19.83 16.25
N GLN A 199 21.08 -19.51 17.18
CA GLN A 199 20.76 -20.33 18.34
C GLN A 199 19.26 -20.61 18.39
N PRO A 200 18.82 -21.87 18.66
CA PRO A 200 17.41 -22.19 18.78
C PRO A 200 16.82 -21.65 20.10
N VAL A 201 15.61 -21.09 20.03
CA VAL A 201 14.82 -20.74 21.21
C VAL A 201 14.00 -21.95 21.62
N GLN A 202 14.54 -22.76 22.57
CA GLN A 202 14.06 -24.11 22.90
C GLN A 202 12.57 -24.20 23.26
N LYS A 203 11.99 -23.15 23.87
CA LYS A 203 10.58 -23.14 24.27
C LYS A 203 9.60 -22.77 23.13
N LEU A 204 10.09 -22.19 22.06
CA LEU A 204 9.27 -21.80 20.90
C LEU A 204 9.28 -22.93 19.87
N CYS A 205 8.25 -23.75 19.92
CA CYS A 205 8.03 -24.82 18.96
C CYS A 205 6.56 -24.83 18.51
N GLY A 206 6.33 -25.30 17.29
CA GLY A 206 5.00 -25.27 16.68
C GLY A 206 4.48 -23.85 16.44
N ILE A 207 5.39 -22.90 16.25
CA ILE A 207 5.06 -21.49 15.98
C ILE A 207 4.56 -21.34 14.54
N LEU A 208 3.45 -20.61 14.37
CA LEU A 208 2.83 -20.31 13.10
C LEU A 208 3.08 -18.85 12.67
N GLN A 209 3.19 -17.93 13.63
CA GLN A 209 3.39 -16.52 13.38
C GLN A 209 4.41 -15.95 14.35
N LEU A 210 5.31 -15.12 13.82
CA LEU A 210 6.35 -14.43 14.58
C LEU A 210 6.23 -12.94 14.35
N GLU A 211 6.12 -12.18 15.43
CA GLU A 211 6.16 -10.72 15.43
C GLU A 211 7.42 -10.25 16.17
N SER A 212 7.51 -8.97 16.52
CA SER A 212 8.67 -8.38 17.19
C SER A 212 9.13 -9.22 18.42
N ASN A 213 8.35 -9.18 19.51
CA ASN A 213 8.60 -9.98 20.72
C ASN A 213 7.39 -10.83 21.12
N PHE A 214 6.66 -11.29 20.10
CA PHE A 214 5.53 -12.21 20.26
C PHE A 214 5.64 -13.36 19.26
N ALA A 215 5.15 -14.53 19.68
CA ALA A 215 5.01 -15.69 18.83
C ALA A 215 3.65 -16.36 19.07
N LEU A 216 2.94 -16.68 17.99
CA LEU A 216 1.68 -17.42 18.04
C LEU A 216 1.95 -18.88 17.69
N ALA A 217 1.64 -19.77 18.61
CA ALA A 217 1.73 -21.21 18.40
C ALA A 217 0.45 -21.77 17.77
N GLY A 218 0.56 -22.94 17.13
CA GLY A 218 -0.55 -23.62 16.46
C GLY A 218 -1.68 -24.10 17.37
N ASP A 219 -1.43 -24.16 18.69
CA ASP A 219 -2.43 -24.46 19.70
C ASP A 219 -3.17 -23.20 20.21
N GLY A 220 -2.90 -22.03 19.61
CA GLY A 220 -3.48 -20.75 20.00
C GLY A 220 -2.82 -20.08 21.19
N THR A 221 -1.70 -20.61 21.71
CA THR A 221 -0.90 -19.96 22.76
C THR A 221 -0.09 -18.81 22.17
N VAL A 222 -0.17 -17.62 22.79
CA VAL A 222 0.69 -16.49 22.47
C VAL A 222 1.85 -16.43 23.47
N TRP A 223 3.07 -16.43 22.96
CA TRP A 223 4.30 -16.31 23.73
C TRP A 223 4.86 -14.90 23.63
N THR A 224 5.51 -14.40 24.69
CA THR A 224 6.19 -13.11 24.72
C THR A 224 7.46 -13.18 25.56
N TRP A 225 8.34 -12.22 25.37
CA TRP A 225 9.57 -12.00 26.15
C TRP A 225 9.87 -10.51 26.26
N PRO A 226 10.53 -10.07 27.36
CA PRO A 226 10.94 -8.68 27.50
C PRO A 226 12.05 -8.32 26.50
N ILE A 227 12.02 -7.08 26.01
CA ILE A 227 13.11 -6.47 25.23
C ILE A 227 13.93 -5.60 26.16
N GLU A 228 15.26 -5.83 26.21
CA GLU A 228 16.17 -5.03 27.02
C GLU A 228 16.33 -3.63 26.43
N SER A 229 16.12 -2.59 27.25
CA SER A 229 16.35 -1.20 26.88
C SER A 229 16.84 -0.39 28.08
N ILE A 230 17.73 0.59 27.84
CA ILE A 230 18.19 1.53 28.86
C ILE A 230 17.04 2.36 29.48
N TYR A 231 15.95 2.53 28.74
CA TYR A 231 14.74 3.23 29.21
C TYR A 231 13.75 2.32 29.95
N ASN A 232 13.90 1.03 29.79
CA ASN A 232 13.14 0.01 30.52
C ASN A 232 14.10 -1.13 30.88
N PRO A 233 14.94 -0.93 31.91
CA PRO A 233 15.91 -1.92 32.32
C PRO A 233 15.22 -3.11 32.98
N VAL A 234 14.60 -3.94 32.18
CA VAL A 234 14.23 -5.29 32.57
C VAL A 234 15.54 -6.08 32.66
N ALA A 235 15.73 -6.80 33.70
CA ALA A 235 16.94 -7.60 33.89
C ALA A 235 17.10 -8.63 32.75
N GLY A 236 17.76 -8.19 31.67
CA GLY A 236 18.06 -8.97 30.47
C GLY A 236 16.85 -9.21 29.57
N SER A 237 17.03 -8.88 28.30
CA SER A 237 16.16 -9.39 27.24
C SER A 237 16.30 -10.90 27.20
N ASP A 238 15.22 -11.62 27.47
CA ASP A 238 15.33 -13.08 27.61
C ASP A 238 14.44 -13.80 26.60
N VAL A 239 14.74 -13.59 25.31
CA VAL A 239 14.13 -14.39 24.24
C VAL A 239 14.34 -15.90 24.46
N MET A 240 15.39 -16.28 25.21
CA MET A 240 15.67 -17.68 25.50
C MET A 240 14.72 -18.29 26.56
N ASN A 241 14.00 -17.42 27.30
CA ASN A 241 13.02 -17.85 28.30
C ASN A 241 11.63 -17.20 28.06
N PRO A 242 11.04 -17.33 26.87
CA PRO A 242 9.73 -16.78 26.57
C PRO A 242 8.68 -17.37 27.51
N VAL A 243 7.63 -16.61 27.80
CA VAL A 243 6.52 -17.00 28.67
C VAL A 243 5.19 -16.83 27.92
N PRO A 244 4.19 -17.68 28.20
CA PRO A 244 2.85 -17.49 27.67
C PRO A 244 2.25 -16.16 28.15
N VAL A 245 1.56 -15.44 27.28
CA VAL A 245 0.78 -14.25 27.65
C VAL A 245 -0.44 -14.72 28.46
N THR A 246 -0.41 -14.45 29.77
CA THR A 246 -1.52 -14.82 30.66
C THR A 246 -2.81 -14.13 30.22
N GLY A 247 -3.88 -14.89 30.03
CA GLY A 247 -5.19 -14.38 29.65
C GLY A 247 -5.51 -14.47 28.16
N LEU A 248 -4.51 -14.59 27.26
CA LEU A 248 -4.75 -14.94 25.86
C LEU A 248 -4.81 -16.44 25.68
N LYS A 249 -5.88 -16.95 25.06
CA LYS A 249 -6.09 -18.37 24.76
C LYS A 249 -6.81 -18.52 23.44
N ASP A 250 -6.56 -19.62 22.77
CA ASP A 250 -7.23 -20.00 21.52
C ASP A 250 -7.10 -18.91 20.42
N ILE A 251 -5.96 -18.21 20.38
CA ILE A 251 -5.72 -17.14 19.43
C ILE A 251 -5.43 -17.74 18.04
N ARG A 252 -6.05 -17.14 17.00
CA ARG A 252 -5.86 -17.52 15.59
C ARG A 252 -5.15 -16.46 14.76
N ILE A 253 -5.22 -15.20 15.16
CA ILE A 253 -4.59 -14.06 14.48
C ILE A 253 -3.98 -13.14 15.52
N LEU A 254 -2.77 -12.67 15.25
CA LEU A 254 -2.03 -11.73 16.08
C LEU A 254 -1.53 -10.58 15.19
N HIS A 255 -1.84 -9.34 15.56
CA HIS A 255 -1.27 -8.15 14.92
C HIS A 255 -0.56 -7.31 15.98
N ASP A 256 0.71 -7.00 15.73
CA ASP A 256 1.53 -6.16 16.60
C ASP A 256 2.08 -4.96 15.79
N ASN A 257 2.03 -3.76 16.37
CA ASN A 257 2.60 -2.56 15.76
C ASN A 257 3.88 -2.08 16.48
N GLY A 258 4.50 -2.96 17.31
CA GLY A 258 5.67 -2.67 18.12
C GLY A 258 5.38 -1.93 19.43
N ARG A 259 4.09 -1.56 19.69
CA ARG A 259 3.65 -0.93 20.94
C ARG A 259 2.41 -1.60 21.52
N SER A 260 1.54 -2.06 20.66
CA SER A 260 0.27 -2.63 21.06
C SER A 260 -0.09 -3.78 20.15
N THR A 261 -0.73 -4.77 20.75
CA THR A 261 -1.08 -6.03 20.11
C THR A 261 -2.60 -6.18 20.11
N LEU A 262 -3.15 -6.55 18.96
CA LEU A 262 -4.49 -7.09 18.81
C LEU A 262 -4.41 -8.59 18.59
N ALA A 263 -5.30 -9.32 19.24
CA ALA A 263 -5.45 -10.76 19.03
C ALA A 263 -6.91 -11.08 18.73
N ILE A 264 -7.13 -12.02 17.82
CA ILE A 264 -8.47 -12.52 17.50
C ILE A 264 -8.47 -14.01 17.85
N ASP A 265 -9.40 -14.42 18.70
CA ASP A 265 -9.55 -15.81 19.09
C ASP A 265 -10.38 -16.64 18.10
N HIS A 266 -10.44 -17.95 18.31
CA HIS A 266 -11.22 -18.87 17.48
C HIS A 266 -12.73 -18.64 17.55
N ASN A 267 -13.22 -17.93 18.57
CA ASN A 267 -14.61 -17.50 18.70
C ASN A 267 -14.87 -16.14 18.03
N ALA A 268 -13.88 -15.60 17.33
CA ALA A 268 -13.92 -14.28 16.69
C ALA A 268 -14.09 -13.11 17.69
N GLY A 269 -13.66 -13.29 18.93
CA GLY A 269 -13.51 -12.25 19.95
C GLY A 269 -12.24 -11.44 19.72
N LEU A 270 -12.31 -10.13 19.97
CA LEU A 270 -11.18 -9.21 19.83
C LEU A 270 -10.56 -8.91 21.20
N TRP A 271 -9.23 -9.00 21.25
CA TRP A 271 -8.42 -8.72 22.42
C TRP A 271 -7.42 -7.61 22.14
N PHE A 272 -7.14 -6.77 23.14
CA PHE A 272 -6.15 -5.70 23.08
C PHE A 272 -5.17 -5.83 24.25
N ARG A 273 -3.89 -5.56 23.99
CA ARG A 273 -2.83 -5.37 24.99
C ARG A 273 -1.82 -4.35 24.47
N GLY A 274 -1.21 -3.57 25.35
CA GLY A 274 -0.15 -2.64 24.99
C GLY A 274 -0.45 -1.19 25.36
N MET A 275 -0.07 -0.23 24.55
CA MET A 275 -0.13 1.19 24.88
C MET A 275 -1.39 1.85 24.36
N THR A 276 -2.06 2.63 25.21
CA THR A 276 -2.97 3.69 24.80
C THR A 276 -2.21 5.01 24.72
N ILE A 277 -2.72 5.99 23.97
CA ILE A 277 -1.94 7.17 23.57
C ILE A 277 -2.76 8.44 23.82
N THR A 278 -2.35 9.26 24.78
CA THR A 278 -3.00 10.57 25.05
C THR A 278 -2.11 11.74 24.62
N GLY A 279 -2.66 12.95 24.72
CA GLY A 279 -1.96 14.19 24.38
C GLY A 279 -2.04 14.57 22.91
N SER A 280 -1.42 15.67 22.55
CA SER A 280 -1.39 16.24 21.20
C SER A 280 0.04 16.37 20.68
N SER A 281 0.23 17.14 19.59
CA SER A 281 1.55 17.48 19.06
C SER A 281 2.53 18.08 20.08
N ASP A 282 2.01 18.68 21.15
CA ASP A 282 2.80 19.36 22.20
C ASP A 282 3.28 18.42 23.31
N GLY A 283 2.83 17.17 23.29
CA GLY A 283 3.24 16.11 24.22
C GLY A 283 2.37 14.87 24.07
N THR A 284 2.97 13.77 23.70
CA THR A 284 2.32 12.46 23.64
C THR A 284 2.69 11.66 24.88
N ALA A 285 1.68 11.16 25.59
CA ALA A 285 1.86 10.24 26.71
C ALA A 285 1.37 8.83 26.33
N PHE A 286 2.10 7.82 26.79
CA PHE A 286 1.78 6.41 26.58
C PHE A 286 1.38 5.81 27.92
N HIS A 287 0.29 5.04 27.94
CA HIS A 287 -0.23 4.37 29.12
C HIS A 287 -0.36 2.89 28.86
N GLU A 288 0.23 2.07 29.71
CA GLU A 288 0.31 0.63 29.47
C GLU A 288 -0.95 -0.11 29.94
N GLN A 289 -1.56 -0.87 29.04
CA GLN A 289 -2.53 -1.91 29.32
C GLN A 289 -1.79 -3.25 29.30
N ALA A 290 -1.15 -3.60 30.42
CA ALA A 290 -0.26 -4.76 30.51
C ALA A 290 -0.99 -6.10 30.41
N LEU A 291 -2.23 -6.18 30.90
CA LEU A 291 -3.06 -7.38 30.81
C LEU A 291 -3.93 -7.36 29.58
N PRO A 292 -4.09 -8.49 28.87
CA PRO A 292 -5.01 -8.58 27.76
C PRO A 292 -6.44 -8.23 28.16
N LEU A 293 -7.07 -7.39 27.38
CA LEU A 293 -8.44 -6.93 27.54
C LEU A 293 -9.30 -7.50 26.42
N HIS A 294 -10.33 -8.26 26.77
CA HIS A 294 -11.34 -8.72 25.82
C HIS A 294 -12.43 -7.68 25.64
N PHE A 295 -12.71 -7.27 24.40
CA PHE A 295 -13.78 -6.34 24.11
C PHE A 295 -15.14 -7.06 24.13
N SER A 296 -16.07 -6.52 24.91
CA SER A 296 -17.47 -7.00 24.97
C SER A 296 -18.38 -6.24 24.00
N GLY A 297 -17.94 -5.13 23.42
CA GLY A 297 -18.69 -4.27 22.51
C GLY A 297 -18.61 -4.68 21.03
N ILE A 298 -17.80 -5.68 20.68
CA ILE A 298 -17.65 -6.17 19.31
C ILE A 298 -17.45 -7.69 19.31
N TRP A 299 -17.98 -8.37 18.29
CA TRP A 299 -17.87 -9.80 18.07
C TRP A 299 -17.90 -10.15 16.58
N ASN A 300 -17.65 -11.43 16.26
CA ASN A 300 -17.52 -11.91 14.89
C ASN A 300 -16.41 -11.19 14.09
N VAL A 301 -15.34 -10.79 14.78
CA VAL A 301 -14.21 -10.11 14.15
C VAL A 301 -13.43 -11.10 13.30
N THR A 302 -13.21 -10.73 12.04
CA THR A 302 -12.44 -11.52 11.08
C THR A 302 -11.02 -11.01 10.91
N ASP A 303 -10.84 -9.67 11.04
CA ASP A 303 -9.56 -9.02 10.97
C ASP A 303 -9.57 -7.67 11.74
N ALA A 304 -8.42 -7.22 12.26
CA ALA A 304 -8.32 -5.95 12.99
C ALA A 304 -6.90 -5.39 13.00
N TYR A 305 -6.77 -4.06 12.95
CA TYR A 305 -5.50 -3.35 12.97
C TYR A 305 -5.53 -2.17 13.95
N ILE A 306 -4.34 -1.80 14.44
CA ILE A 306 -4.14 -0.56 15.18
C ILE A 306 -3.57 0.48 14.21
N MET A 307 -4.27 1.59 14.07
CA MET A 307 -3.86 2.73 13.27
C MET A 307 -3.76 3.98 14.14
N GLU A 308 -2.56 4.47 14.37
CA GLU A 308 -2.30 5.60 15.27
C GLU A 308 -2.99 5.45 16.63
N ARG A 309 -4.17 6.06 16.80
CA ARG A 309 -4.95 6.08 18.04
C ARG A 309 -6.30 5.37 17.90
N SER A 310 -6.43 4.53 16.90
CA SER A 310 -7.68 3.83 16.61
C SER A 310 -7.46 2.34 16.39
N ILE A 311 -8.37 1.55 16.89
CA ILE A 311 -8.56 0.15 16.48
C ILE A 311 -9.53 0.17 15.31
N ILE A 312 -9.20 -0.55 14.25
CA ILE A 312 -10.09 -0.84 13.12
C ILE A 312 -10.37 -2.32 13.13
N ALA A 313 -11.64 -2.70 13.06
CA ALA A 313 -12.05 -4.11 13.09
C ALA A 313 -13.08 -4.41 12.00
N LEU A 314 -12.81 -5.43 11.20
CA LEU A 314 -13.72 -6.00 10.21
C LEU A 314 -14.48 -7.18 10.84
N THR A 315 -15.78 -7.21 10.65
CA THR A 315 -16.65 -8.30 11.11
C THR A 315 -17.16 -9.17 9.95
N SER A 316 -17.55 -10.41 10.23
CA SER A 316 -17.94 -11.39 9.23
C SER A 316 -19.19 -11.00 8.41
N ASP A 317 -19.98 -10.02 8.88
CA ASP A 317 -21.11 -9.44 8.14
C ASP A 317 -20.69 -8.28 7.22
N GLY A 318 -19.38 -8.06 7.03
CA GLY A 318 -18.83 -7.07 6.12
C GLY A 318 -18.91 -5.63 6.63
N LYS A 319 -18.96 -5.45 7.95
CA LYS A 319 -18.89 -4.12 8.57
C LYS A 319 -17.52 -3.85 9.15
N VAL A 320 -17.06 -2.62 9.00
CA VAL A 320 -15.84 -2.12 9.63
C VAL A 320 -16.21 -1.15 10.73
N TYR A 321 -15.66 -1.37 11.89
CA TYR A 321 -15.84 -0.53 13.07
C TYR A 321 -14.53 0.11 13.50
N THR A 322 -14.62 1.25 14.19
CA THR A 322 -13.48 1.92 14.80
C THR A 322 -13.73 2.20 16.28
N ALA A 323 -12.71 2.03 17.10
CA ALA A 323 -12.70 2.43 18.51
C ALA A 323 -11.41 3.20 18.82
N SER A 324 -11.50 4.22 19.70
CA SER A 324 -10.36 5.03 20.10
C SER A 324 -9.51 4.32 21.16
N ILE A 325 -8.18 4.42 21.01
CA ILE A 325 -7.19 4.16 22.08
C ILE A 325 -6.51 5.48 22.51
N GLY A 326 -7.20 6.61 22.32
CA GLY A 326 -6.72 7.95 22.61
C GLY A 326 -6.96 8.43 24.04
N GLU A 327 -7.25 7.53 24.98
CA GLU A 327 -7.48 7.79 26.39
C GLU A 327 -6.42 7.12 27.26
N GLU A 328 -6.32 7.48 28.56
CA GLU A 328 -5.35 6.87 29.48
C GLU A 328 -5.60 5.36 29.66
N THR A 329 -6.85 4.96 29.66
CA THR A 329 -7.27 3.55 29.78
C THR A 329 -8.32 3.21 28.74
N ILE A 330 -8.29 1.99 28.26
CA ILE A 330 -9.35 1.43 27.42
C ILE A 330 -10.14 0.39 28.24
N ASN A 331 -11.47 0.39 28.09
CA ASN A 331 -12.36 -0.49 28.82
C ASN A 331 -12.88 -1.63 27.93
N ALA A 332 -13.30 -2.72 28.55
CA ALA A 332 -13.87 -3.88 27.85
C ALA A 332 -15.15 -3.54 27.08
N ASP A 333 -15.89 -2.54 27.53
CA ASP A 333 -17.12 -2.02 26.90
C ASP A 333 -16.86 -0.81 25.99
N ALA A 334 -15.63 -0.63 25.51
CA ALA A 334 -15.27 0.42 24.56
C ALA A 334 -16.26 0.47 23.38
N VAL A 335 -16.64 1.69 23.00
CA VAL A 335 -17.63 1.91 21.95
C VAL A 335 -16.98 1.73 20.58
N PHE A 336 -17.43 0.75 19.83
CA PHE A 336 -17.09 0.52 18.44
C PHE A 336 -18.10 1.21 17.52
N THR A 337 -17.66 2.24 16.81
CA THR A 337 -18.49 3.02 15.90
C THR A 337 -18.38 2.47 14.48
N LEU A 338 -19.53 2.31 13.81
CA LEU A 338 -19.57 1.85 12.42
C LEU A 338 -18.89 2.87 11.50
N LEU A 339 -17.87 2.43 10.76
CA LEU A 339 -17.12 3.22 9.80
C LEU A 339 -17.55 2.94 8.35
N ALA A 340 -17.70 1.67 7.99
CA ALA A 340 -18.03 1.26 6.63
C ALA A 340 -18.86 -0.05 6.62
N SER A 341 -19.54 -0.31 5.50
CA SER A 341 -20.30 -1.54 5.27
C SER A 341 -20.04 -2.09 3.88
N ASN A 342 -20.40 -3.37 3.67
CA ASN A 342 -20.14 -4.11 2.44
C ASN A 342 -18.64 -4.27 2.15
N ILE A 343 -17.81 -4.43 3.18
CA ILE A 343 -16.37 -4.62 3.10
C ILE A 343 -16.06 -6.12 3.14
N THR A 344 -15.18 -6.57 2.25
CA THR A 344 -14.74 -7.96 2.15
C THR A 344 -13.36 -8.18 2.77
N SER A 345 -12.51 -7.16 2.77
CA SER A 345 -11.16 -7.20 3.35
C SER A 345 -10.65 -5.80 3.67
N ILE A 346 -9.65 -5.72 4.54
CA ILE A 346 -8.98 -4.48 4.96
C ILE A 346 -7.47 -4.69 4.96
N GLU A 347 -6.70 -3.64 4.58
CA GLU A 347 -5.24 -3.64 4.58
C GLU A 347 -4.73 -2.37 5.26
N SER A 348 -3.85 -2.52 6.26
CA SER A 348 -3.34 -1.41 7.05
C SER A 348 -2.01 -0.89 6.53
N GLY A 349 -1.88 0.43 6.35
CA GLY A 349 -0.63 1.14 6.10
C GLY A 349 -0.06 1.84 7.33
N GLY A 350 -0.45 1.42 8.53
CA GLY A 350 -0.01 1.97 9.82
C GLY A 350 -0.71 3.27 10.24
N ARG A 351 -1.02 4.18 9.29
CA ARG A 351 -1.72 5.44 9.52
C ARG A 351 -2.98 5.62 8.67
N HIS A 352 -3.26 4.68 7.80
CA HIS A 352 -4.43 4.62 6.93
C HIS A 352 -4.83 3.16 6.71
N VAL A 353 -6.04 2.94 6.27
CA VAL A 353 -6.54 1.63 5.85
C VAL A 353 -7.12 1.72 4.45
N ILE A 354 -6.85 0.71 3.65
CA ILE A 354 -7.52 0.46 2.38
C ILE A 354 -8.52 -0.68 2.59
N MET A 355 -9.73 -0.49 2.14
CA MET A 355 -10.86 -1.41 2.31
C MET A 355 -11.39 -1.81 0.94
N GLN A 356 -11.57 -3.10 0.68
CA GLN A 356 -12.23 -3.57 -0.53
C GLN A 356 -13.72 -3.78 -0.25
N LYS A 357 -14.57 -3.18 -1.07
CA LYS A 357 -16.01 -3.43 -1.04
C LYS A 357 -16.38 -4.69 -1.83
N SER A 358 -17.55 -5.23 -1.55
CA SER A 358 -18.12 -6.41 -2.24
C SER A 358 -18.34 -6.18 -3.75
N ASP A 359 -18.42 -4.94 -4.22
CA ASP A 359 -18.45 -4.57 -5.63
C ASP A 359 -17.04 -4.51 -6.27
N GLY A 360 -15.99 -4.83 -5.52
CA GLY A 360 -14.59 -4.83 -5.94
C GLY A 360 -13.92 -3.47 -5.91
N THR A 361 -14.61 -2.39 -5.55
CA THR A 361 -13.99 -1.05 -5.42
C THR A 361 -13.14 -0.94 -4.16
N LEU A 362 -12.07 -0.14 -4.23
CA LEU A 362 -11.23 0.17 -3.08
C LEU A 362 -11.61 1.52 -2.48
N TRP A 363 -11.58 1.59 -1.17
CA TRP A 363 -11.89 2.78 -0.38
C TRP A 363 -10.81 2.99 0.66
N GLY A 364 -10.44 4.24 0.91
CA GLY A 364 -9.43 4.59 1.89
C GLY A 364 -9.99 5.39 3.06
N TRP A 365 -9.36 5.27 4.22
CA TRP A 365 -9.68 6.05 5.43
C TRP A 365 -8.41 6.35 6.23
N GLY A 366 -8.38 7.50 6.92
CA GLY A 366 -7.29 7.93 7.77
C GLY A 366 -6.37 8.97 7.12
N VAL A 367 -5.07 8.91 7.40
CA VAL A 367 -4.08 9.90 6.92
C VAL A 367 -3.89 9.82 5.41
N ASN A 368 -3.82 11.00 4.75
CA ASN A 368 -3.67 11.11 3.30
C ASN A 368 -2.68 12.20 2.84
N LYS A 369 -1.91 12.79 3.75
CA LYS A 369 -0.98 13.88 3.44
C LYS A 369 0.06 13.56 2.35
N ASN A 370 0.30 12.27 2.08
CA ASN A 370 1.14 11.76 1.01
C ASN A 370 0.31 10.95 -0.02
N ALA A 371 -0.96 11.30 -0.22
CA ALA A 371 -1.87 10.62 -1.14
C ALA A 371 -2.02 9.10 -0.90
N GLN A 372 -1.90 8.66 0.36
CA GLN A 372 -1.95 7.23 0.74
C GLN A 372 -3.29 6.57 0.39
N LEU A 373 -4.36 7.34 0.22
CA LEU A 373 -5.69 6.82 -0.10
C LEU A 373 -5.98 6.71 -1.61
N GLY A 374 -5.05 7.13 -2.47
CA GLY A 374 -5.26 7.09 -3.92
C GLY A 374 -6.48 7.91 -4.40
N TYR A 375 -6.89 8.93 -3.65
CA TYR A 375 -8.12 9.71 -3.86
C TYR A 375 -7.92 10.95 -4.76
N ALA A 376 -6.73 11.14 -5.31
CA ALA A 376 -6.36 12.27 -6.18
C ALA A 376 -6.18 13.61 -5.46
N ASN A 377 -5.83 13.62 -4.17
CA ASN A 377 -5.47 14.82 -3.41
C ASN A 377 -4.42 14.53 -2.32
N TYR A 378 -4.04 15.58 -1.59
CA TYR A 378 -3.06 15.55 -0.50
C TYR A 378 -3.64 16.20 0.77
N ASP A 379 -4.94 16.11 0.97
CA ASP A 379 -5.56 16.53 2.23
C ASP A 379 -4.97 15.73 3.39
N PHE A 380 -4.88 16.32 4.57
CA PHE A 380 -4.14 15.71 5.69
C PHE A 380 -4.71 14.34 6.09
N SER A 381 -6.02 14.25 6.23
CA SER A 381 -6.74 13.02 6.63
C SER A 381 -8.21 13.09 6.25
N PHE A 382 -8.86 11.94 6.28
CA PHE A 382 -10.31 11.82 6.08
C PHE A 382 -10.96 11.10 7.26
N ASP A 383 -11.98 11.72 7.85
CA ASP A 383 -12.78 11.17 8.95
C ASP A 383 -13.88 10.22 8.47
N GLN A 384 -14.15 10.22 7.15
CA GLN A 384 -15.05 9.29 6.49
C GLN A 384 -14.31 8.58 5.36
N PRO A 385 -14.66 7.32 5.05
CA PRO A 385 -14.06 6.61 3.94
C PRO A 385 -14.30 7.32 2.61
N VAL A 386 -13.25 7.40 1.78
CA VAL A 386 -13.26 8.00 0.45
C VAL A 386 -12.98 6.95 -0.62
N PRO A 387 -13.63 7.03 -1.82
CA PRO A 387 -13.38 6.08 -2.88
C PRO A 387 -12.01 6.31 -3.52
N MET A 388 -11.19 5.26 -3.64
CA MET A 388 -9.97 5.32 -4.42
C MET A 388 -10.29 5.53 -5.91
N GLN A 389 -9.45 6.26 -6.64
CA GLN A 389 -9.53 6.34 -8.09
C GLN A 389 -9.30 4.96 -8.73
N LYS A 390 -10.03 4.65 -9.78
CA LYS A 390 -9.88 3.38 -10.48
C LYS A 390 -8.51 3.26 -11.18
N PRO A 391 -7.91 2.05 -11.20
CA PRO A 391 -6.67 1.78 -11.93
C PRO A 391 -6.95 1.65 -13.44
N VAL A 392 -7.12 2.77 -14.14
CA VAL A 392 -7.49 2.82 -15.57
C VAL A 392 -6.27 2.70 -16.46
N SER A 393 -6.22 1.67 -17.29
CA SER A 393 -5.21 1.48 -18.33
C SER A 393 -5.46 2.42 -19.52
N LEU A 394 -4.38 2.78 -20.23
CA LEU A 394 -4.45 3.60 -21.43
C LEU A 394 -3.68 2.94 -22.57
N THR A 395 -4.29 2.84 -23.74
CA THR A 395 -3.63 2.36 -24.96
C THR A 395 -3.73 3.40 -26.08
N LEU A 396 -2.70 3.45 -26.92
CA LEU A 396 -2.67 4.22 -28.16
C LEU A 396 -2.35 3.28 -29.33
N ASN A 397 -3.29 3.14 -30.27
CA ASN A 397 -3.20 2.20 -31.40
C ASN A 397 -2.89 0.75 -30.95
N GLY A 398 -3.42 0.33 -29.78
CA GLY A 398 -3.20 -0.97 -29.18
C GLY A 398 -1.93 -1.12 -28.33
N GLU A 399 -1.06 -0.10 -28.32
CA GLU A 399 0.13 -0.11 -27.46
C GLU A 399 -0.14 0.57 -26.11
N THR A 400 0.33 -0.02 -25.01
CA THR A 400 0.19 0.56 -23.66
C THR A 400 0.90 1.91 -23.54
N VAL A 401 0.18 2.91 -23.05
CA VAL A 401 0.75 4.22 -22.70
C VAL A 401 1.03 4.25 -21.20
N ASN A 402 2.31 4.33 -20.84
CA ASN A 402 2.72 4.51 -19.47
C ASN A 402 2.59 5.96 -19.05
N LEU A 403 1.73 6.22 -18.07
CA LEU A 403 1.54 7.54 -17.49
C LEU A 403 2.51 7.74 -16.32
N THR A 404 3.02 8.94 -16.12
CA THR A 404 3.84 9.29 -14.94
C THR A 404 3.02 9.26 -13.66
N ASN A 405 1.73 9.62 -13.75
CA ASN A 405 0.69 9.47 -12.75
C ASN A 405 -0.56 8.92 -13.44
N GLY A 406 -1.38 8.16 -12.73
CA GLY A 406 -2.57 7.51 -13.28
C GLY A 406 -3.65 8.49 -13.78
N VAL A 407 -4.74 7.93 -14.27
CA VAL A 407 -5.92 8.67 -14.71
C VAL A 407 -6.72 9.14 -13.48
N ILE A 408 -7.22 10.38 -13.54
CA ILE A 408 -8.16 10.91 -12.55
C ILE A 408 -9.53 11.08 -13.22
N THR A 409 -10.55 10.43 -12.67
CA THR A 409 -11.93 10.64 -13.10
C THR A 409 -12.58 11.70 -12.20
N ARG A 410 -13.09 12.78 -12.81
CA ARG A 410 -13.76 13.86 -12.09
C ARG A 410 -14.97 14.34 -12.91
N GLY A 411 -16.14 14.43 -12.29
CA GLY A 411 -17.37 14.84 -12.97
C GLY A 411 -17.73 13.94 -14.17
N GLY A 412 -17.41 12.64 -14.10
CA GLY A 412 -17.64 11.69 -15.18
C GLY A 412 -16.71 11.85 -16.40
N GLN A 413 -15.65 12.63 -16.27
CA GLN A 413 -14.62 12.82 -17.30
C GLN A 413 -13.26 12.33 -16.81
N ASP A 414 -12.47 11.74 -17.72
CA ASP A 414 -11.13 11.24 -17.45
C ASP A 414 -10.09 12.30 -17.82
N PHE A 415 -9.17 12.50 -16.89
CA PHE A 415 -8.07 13.45 -16.99
C PHE A 415 -6.74 12.71 -16.91
N VAL A 416 -5.77 13.13 -17.70
CA VAL A 416 -4.42 12.54 -17.76
C VAL A 416 -3.35 13.62 -17.58
N PRO A 417 -2.15 13.22 -17.06
CA PRO A 417 -1.01 14.12 -17.00
C PRO A 417 -0.65 14.66 -18.40
N LEU A 418 -0.46 15.98 -18.47
CA LEU A 418 -0.26 16.72 -19.72
C LEU A 418 0.75 16.07 -20.68
N ARG A 419 1.96 15.71 -20.20
CA ARG A 419 3.06 15.29 -21.09
C ARG A 419 3.04 13.81 -21.47
N SER A 420 2.43 12.96 -20.64
CA SER A 420 2.54 11.50 -20.82
C SER A 420 1.90 10.94 -22.09
N LEU A 421 0.90 11.63 -22.63
CA LEU A 421 0.12 11.17 -23.79
C LEU A 421 0.24 12.10 -25.00
N PHE A 422 0.15 13.43 -24.79
CA PHE A 422 -0.07 14.36 -25.91
C PHE A 422 1.14 14.48 -26.82
N ASP A 423 2.37 14.31 -26.29
CA ASP A 423 3.58 14.20 -27.12
C ASP A 423 3.49 13.00 -28.10
N LYS A 424 2.93 11.86 -27.64
CA LYS A 424 2.71 10.67 -28.48
C LYS A 424 1.62 10.87 -29.53
N LEU A 425 0.68 11.79 -29.30
CA LEU A 425 -0.33 12.20 -30.27
C LEU A 425 0.19 13.25 -31.27
N GLY A 426 1.48 13.59 -31.24
CA GLY A 426 2.10 14.58 -32.11
C GLY A 426 1.75 16.02 -31.75
N ALA A 427 1.43 16.27 -30.49
CA ALA A 427 1.18 17.62 -30.00
C ALA A 427 2.46 18.25 -29.45
N ILE A 428 2.62 19.54 -29.65
CA ILE A 428 3.61 20.38 -28.99
C ILE A 428 2.89 21.12 -27.87
N VAL A 429 3.42 21.00 -26.65
CA VAL A 429 2.83 21.61 -25.46
C VAL A 429 3.75 22.72 -24.96
N ALA A 430 3.22 23.92 -24.85
CA ALA A 430 3.89 25.09 -24.29
C ALA A 430 3.17 25.57 -23.03
N TYR A 431 3.91 26.04 -22.05
CA TYR A 431 3.40 26.68 -20.83
C TYR A 431 3.91 28.11 -20.75
N LYS A 432 3.01 29.05 -20.46
CA LYS A 432 3.35 30.45 -20.26
C LYS A 432 2.64 31.01 -19.03
N GLU A 433 3.35 31.74 -18.25
CA GLU A 433 2.82 32.50 -17.11
C GLU A 433 2.87 33.99 -17.44
N ASN A 434 1.70 34.67 -17.39
CA ASN A 434 1.55 36.09 -17.64
C ASN A 434 1.18 36.78 -16.32
N HIS A 435 1.96 37.78 -15.95
CA HIS A 435 1.69 38.65 -14.80
C HIS A 435 1.13 39.99 -15.32
N THR A 436 -0.08 40.34 -14.93
CA THR A 436 -0.71 41.63 -15.24
C THR A 436 -1.07 42.37 -13.97
N THR A 437 -0.79 43.65 -13.93
CA THR A 437 -1.18 44.53 -12.83
C THR A 437 -2.58 45.07 -13.08
N ILE A 438 -3.51 44.81 -12.17
CA ILE A 438 -4.89 45.29 -12.26
C ILE A 438 -5.17 46.30 -11.13
N PRO A 439 -5.91 47.38 -11.40
CA PRO A 439 -6.35 48.30 -10.38
C PRO A 439 -7.32 47.59 -9.38
N THR A 440 -7.19 47.90 -8.12
CA THR A 440 -8.13 47.43 -7.07
C THR A 440 -9.15 48.51 -6.76
N SER A 441 -10.33 48.14 -6.26
CA SER A 441 -11.40 49.04 -5.87
C SER A 441 -11.01 50.10 -4.80
N ASN A 442 -9.89 49.87 -4.12
CA ASN A 442 -9.37 50.75 -3.06
C ASN A 442 -8.23 51.66 -3.56
N GLY A 443 -8.06 51.82 -4.87
CA GLY A 443 -7.02 52.68 -5.46
C GLY A 443 -5.61 52.09 -5.48
N GLY A 444 -5.44 50.83 -5.04
CA GLY A 444 -4.19 50.08 -5.10
C GLY A 444 -4.07 49.29 -6.42
N THR A 445 -3.00 48.50 -6.53
CA THR A 445 -2.79 47.55 -7.65
C THR A 445 -2.65 46.13 -7.08
N ALA A 446 -3.25 45.15 -7.76
CA ALA A 446 -3.07 43.71 -7.50
C ALA A 446 -2.41 43.05 -8.71
N SER A 447 -1.61 42.03 -8.47
CA SER A 447 -1.05 41.20 -9.54
C SER A 447 -2.05 40.11 -9.90
N LYS A 448 -2.50 40.07 -11.16
CA LYS A 448 -3.24 38.93 -11.73
C LYS A 448 -2.25 38.04 -12.45
N VAL A 449 -2.30 36.75 -12.14
CA VAL A 449 -1.46 35.74 -12.77
C VAL A 449 -2.34 34.84 -13.63
N ASP A 450 -2.09 34.81 -14.92
CA ASP A 450 -2.71 33.90 -15.87
C ASP A 450 -1.69 32.82 -16.26
N LYS A 451 -2.06 31.53 -16.08
CA LYS A 451 -1.23 30.37 -16.40
C LYS A 451 -1.84 29.67 -17.62
N ILE A 452 -1.19 29.84 -18.77
CA ILE A 452 -1.72 29.39 -20.03
C ILE A 452 -0.94 28.17 -20.53
N VAL A 453 -1.66 27.10 -20.82
CA VAL A 453 -1.16 25.95 -21.55
C VAL A 453 -1.63 26.05 -22.99
N THR A 454 -0.70 25.97 -23.94
CA THR A 454 -0.99 25.94 -25.37
C THR A 454 -0.59 24.59 -25.95
N ILE A 455 -1.53 23.94 -26.62
CA ILE A 455 -1.33 22.65 -27.30
C ILE A 455 -1.49 22.89 -28.77
N THR A 456 -0.43 22.64 -29.56
CA THR A 456 -0.44 22.81 -31.03
C THR A 456 -0.11 21.48 -31.69
N ARG A 457 -0.62 21.30 -32.93
CA ARG A 457 -0.29 20.10 -33.72
C ARG A 457 1.08 20.30 -34.40
N ALA A 458 1.93 19.26 -34.32
CA ALA A 458 3.27 19.29 -34.87
C ALA A 458 3.36 19.08 -36.41
N ALA A 459 2.29 18.62 -37.09
CA ALA A 459 2.38 18.13 -38.46
C ALA A 459 2.03 19.20 -39.49
N ALA A 460 2.92 19.40 -40.47
CA ALA A 460 2.77 20.38 -41.58
C ALA A 460 1.65 20.07 -42.59
N SER A 461 1.05 18.87 -42.58
CA SER A 461 0.11 18.37 -43.59
C SER A 461 -1.38 18.44 -43.19
N LYS A 462 -1.71 18.88 -41.98
CA LYS A 462 -3.08 19.01 -41.47
C LYS A 462 -3.37 20.47 -41.08
N PRO A 463 -4.64 20.90 -41.01
CA PRO A 463 -4.97 22.24 -40.54
C PRO A 463 -4.30 22.55 -39.22
N SER A 464 -3.81 23.77 -39.06
CA SER A 464 -3.22 24.23 -37.81
C SER A 464 -4.23 24.10 -36.68
N LEU A 465 -3.83 23.46 -35.59
CA LEU A 465 -4.62 23.35 -34.38
C LEU A 465 -3.88 24.10 -33.27
N SER A 466 -4.60 24.98 -32.59
CA SER A 466 -4.11 25.62 -31.37
C SER A 466 -5.20 25.54 -30.29
N ILE A 467 -4.92 24.86 -29.21
CA ILE A 467 -5.80 24.83 -28.04
C ILE A 467 -5.10 25.63 -26.96
N SER A 468 -5.75 26.66 -26.43
CA SER A 468 -5.24 27.47 -25.34
C SER A 468 -6.14 27.29 -24.11
N ILE A 469 -5.53 27.02 -22.97
CA ILE A 469 -6.22 26.76 -21.69
C ILE A 469 -5.59 27.64 -20.62
N ASN A 470 -6.36 28.54 -20.03
CA ASN A 470 -5.96 29.25 -18.82
C ASN A 470 -6.32 28.38 -17.60
N THR A 471 -5.32 27.82 -16.93
CA THR A 471 -5.52 26.90 -15.81
C THR A 471 -5.97 27.58 -14.51
N VAL A 472 -5.98 28.93 -14.50
CA VAL A 472 -6.47 29.73 -13.37
C VAL A 472 -7.95 30.08 -13.54
N SER A 473 -8.33 30.59 -14.72
CA SER A 473 -9.72 30.98 -15.02
C SER A 473 -10.58 29.84 -15.58
N GLY A 474 -9.95 28.76 -16.11
CA GLY A 474 -10.64 27.70 -16.83
C GLY A 474 -11.00 28.05 -18.27
N GLU A 475 -10.73 29.27 -18.73
CA GLU A 475 -11.02 29.72 -20.10
C GLU A 475 -10.24 28.86 -21.11
N THR A 476 -10.97 28.34 -22.08
CA THR A 476 -10.40 27.46 -23.10
C THR A 476 -10.81 27.95 -24.49
N THR A 477 -9.85 27.99 -25.40
CA THR A 477 -10.10 28.31 -26.82
C THR A 477 -9.54 27.22 -27.72
N VAL A 478 -10.21 27.00 -28.87
CA VAL A 478 -9.71 26.17 -29.96
C VAL A 478 -9.67 27.06 -31.22
N ASN A 479 -8.47 27.29 -31.76
CA ASN A 479 -8.23 28.23 -32.87
C ASN A 479 -8.91 29.59 -32.61
N ASP A 480 -8.65 30.15 -31.43
CA ASP A 480 -9.19 31.41 -30.89
C ASP A 480 -10.71 31.45 -30.67
N THR A 481 -11.42 30.36 -30.89
CA THR A 481 -12.85 30.25 -30.61
C THR A 481 -13.04 29.69 -29.20
N ALA A 482 -13.81 30.40 -28.36
CA ALA A 482 -14.09 29.98 -26.99
C ALA A 482 -14.87 28.66 -26.93
N VAL A 483 -14.43 27.75 -26.07
CA VAL A 483 -15.06 26.43 -25.82
C VAL A 483 -15.29 26.26 -24.33
N ALA A 484 -16.51 25.92 -23.95
CA ALA A 484 -16.81 25.57 -22.56
C ALA A 484 -16.45 24.11 -22.27
N LEU A 485 -15.60 23.90 -21.27
CA LEU A 485 -15.32 22.57 -20.71
C LEU A 485 -16.27 22.28 -19.54
N ALA A 486 -16.89 21.11 -19.52
CA ALA A 486 -17.79 20.72 -18.42
C ALA A 486 -17.04 20.64 -17.08
N THR A 487 -15.79 20.20 -17.11
CA THR A 487 -14.87 20.23 -15.96
C THR A 487 -13.55 20.84 -16.45
N PRO A 488 -13.08 21.94 -15.83
CA PRO A 488 -11.82 22.57 -16.23
C PRO A 488 -10.62 21.72 -15.85
N PRO A 489 -9.47 21.90 -16.53
CA PRO A 489 -8.18 21.35 -16.11
C PRO A 489 -7.84 21.76 -14.69
N PHE A 490 -7.07 20.92 -14.01
CA PHE A 490 -6.65 21.14 -12.63
C PHE A 490 -5.23 20.63 -12.38
N ILE A 491 -4.64 21.08 -11.27
CA ILE A 491 -3.29 20.68 -10.86
C ILE A 491 -3.40 19.85 -9.58
N VAL A 492 -2.70 18.70 -9.56
CA VAL A 492 -2.51 17.87 -8.37
C VAL A 492 -1.01 17.68 -8.18
N ASN A 493 -0.49 18.10 -7.03
CA ASN A 493 0.94 18.03 -6.68
C ASN A 493 1.88 18.47 -7.83
N GLY A 494 1.62 19.67 -8.39
CA GLY A 494 2.41 20.23 -9.47
C GLY A 494 2.21 19.60 -10.86
N THR A 495 1.43 18.54 -10.98
CA THR A 495 1.09 17.89 -12.24
C THR A 495 -0.23 18.44 -12.78
N LEU A 496 -0.20 18.97 -14.00
CA LEU A 496 -1.40 19.43 -14.69
C LEU A 496 -2.12 18.27 -15.38
N TYR A 497 -3.41 18.14 -15.06
CA TYR A 497 -4.32 17.16 -15.63
C TYR A 497 -5.26 17.82 -16.64
N LEU A 498 -5.32 17.25 -17.84
CA LEU A 498 -6.14 17.73 -18.96
C LEU A 498 -7.24 16.73 -19.31
N PRO A 499 -8.41 17.22 -19.80
CA PRO A 499 -9.51 16.36 -20.21
C PRO A 499 -9.10 15.53 -21.43
N LEU A 500 -8.93 14.22 -21.19
CA LEU A 500 -8.38 13.27 -22.15
C LEU A 500 -9.14 13.25 -23.48
N ARG A 501 -10.45 13.00 -23.43
CA ARG A 501 -11.30 12.84 -24.62
C ARG A 501 -11.29 14.12 -25.45
N PHE A 502 -11.54 15.26 -24.82
CA PHE A 502 -11.59 16.55 -25.52
C PHE A 502 -10.29 16.82 -26.29
N ILE A 503 -9.14 16.75 -25.63
CA ILE A 503 -7.87 17.06 -26.31
C ILE A 503 -7.53 16.03 -27.39
N SER A 504 -7.74 14.73 -27.13
CA SER A 504 -7.43 13.67 -28.08
C SER A 504 -8.27 13.76 -29.34
N GLU A 505 -9.57 14.07 -29.24
CA GLU A 505 -10.48 14.24 -30.37
C GLU A 505 -10.12 15.48 -31.19
N GLN A 506 -9.74 16.61 -30.54
CA GLN A 506 -9.22 17.79 -31.24
C GLN A 506 -7.95 17.48 -32.06
N LEU A 507 -7.11 16.58 -31.54
CA LEU A 507 -5.92 16.08 -32.22
C LEU A 507 -6.25 15.04 -33.32
N GLY A 508 -7.52 14.68 -33.53
CA GLY A 508 -7.98 13.75 -34.56
C GLY A 508 -7.96 12.29 -34.18
N ALA A 509 -7.82 11.98 -32.89
CA ALA A 509 -7.94 10.63 -32.35
C ALA A 509 -9.40 10.27 -32.07
N THR A 510 -9.67 8.96 -31.94
CA THR A 510 -10.93 8.42 -31.42
C THR A 510 -10.65 7.86 -30.03
N VAL A 511 -11.55 8.10 -29.06
CA VAL A 511 -11.40 7.62 -27.67
C VAL A 511 -12.56 6.71 -27.32
N SER A 512 -12.27 5.47 -26.93
CA SER A 512 -13.23 4.45 -26.54
C SER A 512 -12.96 3.95 -25.12
N TRP A 513 -14.03 3.67 -24.38
CA TRP A 513 -13.94 3.03 -23.07
C TRP A 513 -14.22 1.54 -23.19
N LEU A 514 -13.34 0.70 -22.65
CA LEU A 514 -13.44 -0.76 -22.59
C LEU A 514 -13.68 -1.19 -21.15
N PRO A 515 -14.96 -1.34 -20.73
CA PRO A 515 -15.30 -1.50 -19.31
C PRO A 515 -14.79 -2.80 -18.68
N GLN A 516 -14.69 -3.88 -19.45
CA GLN A 516 -14.21 -5.19 -18.98
C GLN A 516 -12.71 -5.17 -18.59
N GLN A 517 -11.93 -4.33 -19.26
CA GLN A 517 -10.49 -4.16 -19.06
C GLN A 517 -10.18 -2.97 -18.15
N GLU A 518 -11.16 -2.12 -17.83
CA GLU A 518 -10.95 -0.78 -17.27
C GLU A 518 -9.88 -0.02 -18.06
N GLU A 519 -10.08 0.05 -19.37
CA GLU A 519 -9.12 0.62 -20.32
C GLU A 519 -9.74 1.72 -21.16
N ILE A 520 -8.97 2.77 -21.38
CA ILE A 520 -9.25 3.79 -22.40
C ILE A 520 -8.39 3.49 -23.62
N ALA A 521 -9.03 3.13 -24.72
CA ALA A 521 -8.36 2.90 -26.00
C ALA A 521 -8.43 4.15 -26.88
N ILE A 522 -7.26 4.62 -27.33
CA ILE A 522 -7.10 5.77 -28.23
C ILE A 522 -6.60 5.25 -29.56
N SER A 523 -7.24 5.68 -30.65
CA SER A 523 -6.84 5.34 -32.01
C SER A 523 -6.64 6.61 -32.83
N MET A 524 -5.46 6.75 -33.44
CA MET A 524 -5.17 7.78 -34.44
C MET A 524 -5.54 7.27 -35.84
N LYS A 525 -6.27 8.09 -36.61
CA LYS A 525 -6.58 7.80 -38.01
C LYS A 525 -5.45 8.21 -38.94
#